data_9e99f84562016d617843755c6e6c8f59
#
_entry.id   9e99f84562016d617843755c6e6c8f59
#
_cell.length_a   1.000
_cell.length_b   1.000
_cell.length_c   1.000
_cell.angle_alpha   90.00
_cell.angle_beta   90.00
_cell.angle_gamma   90.00
#
_symmetry.space_group_name_H-M   'P 1'
#
loop_
_entity.id
_entity.type
_entity.pdbx_description
1 polymer ?
#
loop_
_entity_poly.entity_id
_entity_poly.type
_entity_poly.pdbx_seq_one_letter_code
_entity_poly.pdbx_strand_id
1 'polypeptide(L)'
;MPEEARTMRAWRTHEYGRPTEVLRLDTVAVPSPEAGEVRVRVQGIPFNLNDLERITGGNMMVRPELPYSPGMEVMGIVDACGEGVEGWQGRRVVAMPKGAHGGFAEYAICPTVSAFDVPEAIALPDAAALYFPFHLAWLGLYDRAELRAGENVLIHAAAGGSGSAAIQLAKLAGARVFATAGTDAKVALCTELGADVAINYNTDDFAQIVLAETGNKGVEVVFDNVGEAVLEKSMQCTAYNGRYLMMGFASNKVAADEPFIVPRRVALGNFKLCGVLLAYQSTEMTQMVKTAMGWNFAPADLGARINREIVDLALAGQIKPVIGRTIGFDEIPAAIEAMGNRETVGRTVVLLDHD
;
A
#
# COMPACT_ATOMS: atom_id res chain seq x y z
N MET A 1 -22.35 -9.01 38.68
CA MET A 1 -22.48 -7.72 38.02
C MET A 1 -22.10 -7.99 36.56
N PRO A 2 -22.85 -7.56 35.56
CA PRO A 2 -22.35 -7.66 34.19
C PRO A 2 -21.06 -6.85 34.10
N GLU A 3 -20.01 -7.46 33.56
CA GLU A 3 -18.74 -6.82 33.25
C GLU A 3 -19.08 -5.65 32.32
N GLU A 4 -18.77 -4.43 32.71
CA GLU A 4 -18.97 -3.26 31.85
C GLU A 4 -18.21 -3.53 30.55
N ALA A 5 -18.89 -3.54 29.42
CA ALA A 5 -18.30 -3.81 28.15
C ALA A 5 -17.17 -2.79 27.89
N ARG A 6 -15.94 -3.27 27.78
CA ARG A 6 -14.77 -2.44 27.51
C ARG A 6 -15.01 -1.65 26.23
N THR A 7 -14.81 -0.34 26.26
CA THR A 7 -14.99 0.55 25.12
C THR A 7 -13.63 1.05 24.59
N MET A 8 -13.63 1.54 23.35
CA MET A 8 -12.49 2.12 22.66
C MET A 8 -12.89 3.35 21.88
N ARG A 9 -11.93 4.20 21.57
CA ARG A 9 -12.09 5.30 20.63
C ARG A 9 -11.85 4.81 19.20
N ALA A 10 -12.68 5.25 18.27
CA ALA A 10 -12.54 4.96 16.87
C ALA A 10 -13.01 6.15 16.01
N TRP A 11 -12.19 6.56 15.08
CA TRP A 11 -12.64 7.46 14.01
C TRP A 11 -13.54 6.69 13.05
N ARG A 12 -14.76 7.18 12.83
CA ARG A 12 -15.75 6.55 11.97
C ARG A 12 -16.30 7.53 10.95
N THR A 13 -16.53 7.04 9.73
CA THR A 13 -17.28 7.80 8.74
C THR A 13 -18.74 7.40 8.80
N HIS A 14 -19.63 8.39 8.94
CA HIS A 14 -21.09 8.22 9.01
C HIS A 14 -21.77 8.49 7.66
N GLU A 15 -21.07 9.17 6.78
CA GLU A 15 -21.46 9.48 5.41
C GLU A 15 -20.19 9.61 4.55
N TYR A 16 -20.31 9.54 3.25
CA TYR A 16 -19.19 9.76 2.35
C TYR A 16 -18.96 11.26 2.13
N GLY A 17 -17.71 11.72 2.14
CA GLY A 17 -17.37 13.11 1.94
C GLY A 17 -15.95 13.47 2.32
N ARG A 18 -15.72 14.76 2.59
CA ARG A 18 -14.39 15.23 3.00
C ARG A 18 -14.04 14.72 4.40
N PRO A 19 -12.82 14.18 4.62
CA PRO A 19 -12.44 13.59 5.90
C PRO A 19 -12.72 14.48 7.12
N THR A 20 -12.41 15.77 7.02
CA THR A 20 -12.62 16.74 8.12
C THR A 20 -14.10 17.01 8.42
N GLU A 21 -15.02 16.70 7.52
CA GLU A 21 -16.45 16.91 7.67
C GLU A 21 -17.19 15.65 8.12
N VAL A 22 -16.74 14.46 7.65
CA VAL A 22 -17.47 13.20 7.83
C VAL A 22 -16.90 12.26 8.86
N LEU A 23 -15.62 12.37 9.21
CA LEU A 23 -15.00 11.57 10.26
C LEU A 23 -15.42 12.11 11.64
N ARG A 24 -15.93 11.21 12.49
CA ARG A 24 -16.31 11.50 13.87
C ARG A 24 -15.59 10.53 14.81
N LEU A 25 -15.15 11.04 15.95
CA LEU A 25 -14.55 10.23 17.00
C LEU A 25 -15.66 9.64 17.86
N ASP A 26 -15.94 8.36 17.68
CA ASP A 26 -16.94 7.62 18.41
C ASP A 26 -16.29 6.81 19.55
N THR A 27 -17.07 6.56 20.62
CA THR A 27 -16.77 5.54 21.62
C THR A 27 -17.61 4.31 21.31
N VAL A 28 -16.94 3.20 21.00
CA VAL A 28 -17.57 1.94 20.60
C VAL A 28 -17.09 0.78 21.44
N ALA A 29 -17.82 -0.34 21.44
CA ALA A 29 -17.37 -1.54 22.12
C ALA A 29 -16.07 -2.07 21.51
N VAL A 30 -15.13 -2.54 22.34
CA VAL A 30 -13.93 -3.25 21.89
C VAL A 30 -14.37 -4.55 21.21
N PRO A 31 -14.00 -4.79 19.93
CA PRO A 31 -14.45 -5.98 19.22
C PRO A 31 -13.77 -7.25 19.73
N SER A 32 -14.45 -8.39 19.58
CA SER A 32 -13.89 -9.71 19.88
C SER A 32 -13.48 -10.42 18.59
N PRO A 33 -12.30 -11.07 18.55
CA PRO A 33 -11.87 -11.81 17.38
C PRO A 33 -12.67 -13.11 17.21
N GLU A 34 -13.01 -13.44 15.98
CA GLU A 34 -13.62 -14.70 15.56
C GLU A 34 -12.53 -15.77 15.29
N ALA A 35 -12.96 -16.98 14.90
CA ALA A 35 -12.03 -18.05 14.52
C ALA A 35 -11.06 -17.61 13.40
N GLY A 36 -9.77 -17.87 13.59
CA GLY A 36 -8.71 -17.47 12.63
C GLY A 36 -8.31 -15.99 12.68
N GLU A 37 -8.84 -15.22 13.65
CA GLU A 37 -8.59 -13.80 13.80
C GLU A 37 -7.83 -13.47 15.10
N VAL A 38 -7.12 -12.37 15.06
CA VAL A 38 -6.51 -11.74 16.23
C VAL A 38 -7.06 -10.33 16.41
N ARG A 39 -7.13 -9.87 17.66
CA ARG A 39 -7.31 -8.46 17.98
C ARG A 39 -5.95 -7.84 18.22
N VAL A 40 -5.68 -6.75 17.52
CA VAL A 40 -4.44 -5.97 17.68
C VAL A 40 -4.76 -4.72 18.47
N ARG A 41 -4.04 -4.51 19.57
CA ARG A 41 -3.97 -3.22 20.27
C ARG A 41 -3.05 -2.33 19.46
N VAL A 42 -3.62 -1.33 18.80
CA VAL A 42 -2.98 -0.53 17.77
C VAL A 42 -1.99 0.47 18.39
N GLN A 43 -0.76 0.48 17.90
CA GLN A 43 0.30 1.42 18.30
C GLN A 43 0.70 2.36 17.15
N GLY A 44 0.48 1.93 15.90
CA GLY A 44 0.79 2.71 14.71
C GLY A 44 -0.22 2.47 13.59
N ILE A 45 -0.62 3.55 12.92
CA ILE A 45 -1.55 3.49 11.78
C ILE A 45 -0.90 4.26 10.62
N PRO A 46 -0.36 3.57 9.61
CA PRO A 46 0.14 4.23 8.42
C PRO A 46 -1.02 4.50 7.45
N PHE A 47 -1.06 5.70 6.86
CA PHE A 47 -2.09 6.05 5.90
C PHE A 47 -1.85 5.43 4.52
N ASN A 48 -2.93 5.03 3.88
CA ASN A 48 -2.98 4.58 2.50
C ASN A 48 -4.00 5.43 1.70
N LEU A 49 -3.76 5.62 0.41
CA LEU A 49 -4.68 6.37 -0.45
C LEU A 49 -6.09 5.75 -0.46
N ASN A 50 -6.15 4.43 -0.38
CA ASN A 50 -7.40 3.69 -0.30
C ASN A 50 -8.27 4.08 0.91
N ASP A 51 -7.67 4.52 2.01
CA ASP A 51 -8.43 4.99 3.18
C ASP A 51 -9.19 6.27 2.83
N LEU A 52 -8.53 7.21 2.14
CA LEU A 52 -9.17 8.42 1.64
C LEU A 52 -10.28 8.11 0.63
N GLU A 53 -10.00 7.24 -0.35
CA GLU A 53 -10.98 6.86 -1.37
C GLU A 53 -12.23 6.21 -0.77
N ARG A 54 -12.09 5.43 0.30
CA ARG A 54 -13.21 4.84 1.03
C ARG A 54 -14.00 5.88 1.80
N ILE A 55 -13.34 6.83 2.46
CA ILE A 55 -14.00 7.93 3.19
C ILE A 55 -14.78 8.82 2.22
N THR A 56 -14.23 9.10 1.05
CA THR A 56 -14.89 9.92 0.03
C THR A 56 -15.94 9.18 -0.79
N GLY A 57 -16.00 7.83 -0.69
CA GLY A 57 -16.91 6.99 -1.46
C GLY A 57 -16.42 6.64 -2.87
N GLY A 58 -15.19 7.03 -3.23
CA GLY A 58 -14.59 6.76 -4.55
C GLY A 58 -14.06 5.34 -4.74
N ASN A 59 -13.87 4.56 -3.66
CA ASN A 59 -13.38 3.19 -3.78
C ASN A 59 -14.48 2.23 -4.26
N MET A 60 -14.20 1.52 -5.36
CA MET A 60 -15.15 0.61 -6.00
C MET A 60 -15.18 -0.80 -5.38
N MET A 61 -14.04 -1.23 -4.79
CA MET A 61 -13.87 -2.62 -4.37
C MET A 61 -14.29 -2.87 -2.92
N VAL A 62 -14.11 -1.90 -2.05
CA VAL A 62 -14.40 -2.03 -0.61
C VAL A 62 -15.32 -0.90 -0.19
N ARG A 63 -16.59 -1.24 0.01
CA ARG A 63 -17.65 -0.32 0.48
C ARG A 63 -18.34 -0.89 1.71
N PRO A 64 -17.77 -0.69 2.92
CA PRO A 64 -18.42 -1.12 4.15
C PRO A 64 -19.74 -0.38 4.38
N GLU A 65 -20.64 -1.01 5.13
CA GLU A 65 -21.87 -0.35 5.59
C GLU A 65 -21.53 0.80 6.55
N LEU A 66 -22.18 1.94 6.34
CA LEU A 66 -22.05 3.11 7.20
C LEU A 66 -22.85 2.94 8.51
N PRO A 67 -22.32 3.40 9.65
CA PRO A 67 -21.03 3.98 9.87
C PRO A 67 -19.94 2.91 10.08
N TYR A 68 -18.74 3.14 9.54
CA TYR A 68 -17.60 2.23 9.73
C TYR A 68 -16.31 3.01 10.06
N SER A 69 -15.31 2.32 10.63
CA SER A 69 -13.99 2.88 10.86
C SER A 69 -13.10 2.60 9.63
N PRO A 70 -12.50 3.62 8.99
CA PRO A 70 -11.49 3.43 7.96
C PRO A 70 -10.18 2.82 8.52
N GLY A 71 -9.10 2.83 7.74
CA GLY A 71 -7.79 2.34 8.11
C GLY A 71 -7.56 0.89 7.70
N MET A 72 -6.81 0.71 6.61
CA MET A 72 -6.57 -0.62 6.05
C MET A 72 -5.28 -1.27 6.53
N GLU A 73 -4.50 -0.59 7.35
CA GLU A 73 -3.21 -1.08 7.84
C GLU A 73 -2.99 -0.62 9.28
N VAL A 74 -2.53 -1.52 10.11
CA VAL A 74 -2.19 -1.25 11.52
C VAL A 74 -0.91 -1.95 11.92
N MET A 75 -0.27 -1.40 12.94
CA MET A 75 0.82 -2.04 13.66
C MET A 75 0.51 -2.01 15.15
N GLY A 76 0.78 -3.09 15.86
CA GLY A 76 0.54 -3.14 17.30
C GLY A 76 0.83 -4.51 17.92
N ILE A 77 0.25 -4.73 19.10
CA ILE A 77 0.43 -5.96 19.88
C ILE A 77 -0.88 -6.75 19.86
N VAL A 78 -0.81 -8.04 19.60
CA VAL A 78 -1.95 -8.95 19.71
C VAL A 78 -2.36 -9.07 21.18
N ASP A 79 -3.57 -8.61 21.52
CA ASP A 79 -4.09 -8.62 22.88
C ASP A 79 -5.23 -9.63 23.12
N ALA A 80 -5.79 -10.19 22.05
CA ALA A 80 -6.75 -11.30 22.09
C ALA A 80 -6.69 -12.15 20.84
N CYS A 81 -7.00 -13.43 20.97
CA CYS A 81 -7.02 -14.41 19.91
C CYS A 81 -8.39 -15.06 19.79
N GLY A 82 -8.87 -15.29 18.57
CA GLY A 82 -10.03 -16.09 18.29
C GLY A 82 -9.74 -17.59 18.37
N GLU A 83 -10.76 -18.40 18.13
CA GLU A 83 -10.63 -19.86 18.12
C GLU A 83 -9.63 -20.33 17.03
N GLY A 84 -8.81 -21.33 17.35
CA GLY A 84 -7.80 -21.89 16.45
C GLY A 84 -6.58 -21.01 16.20
N VAL A 85 -6.34 -19.99 17.05
CA VAL A 85 -5.23 -19.03 16.90
C VAL A 85 -4.35 -19.06 18.14
N GLU A 86 -3.72 -20.21 18.41
CA GLU A 86 -2.80 -20.36 19.54
C GLU A 86 -1.44 -19.73 19.24
N GLY A 87 -0.78 -19.18 20.29
CA GLY A 87 0.58 -18.66 20.22
C GLY A 87 0.73 -17.27 19.58
N TRP A 88 -0.38 -16.57 19.31
CA TRP A 88 -0.35 -15.20 18.81
C TRP A 88 -0.38 -14.12 19.90
N GLN A 89 -0.86 -14.46 21.08
CA GLN A 89 -0.95 -13.51 22.20
C GLN A 89 0.40 -12.87 22.50
N GLY A 90 0.42 -11.55 22.58
CA GLY A 90 1.63 -10.76 22.86
C GLY A 90 2.55 -10.54 21.66
N ARG A 91 2.29 -11.13 20.50
CA ARG A 91 3.09 -10.89 19.29
C ARG A 91 2.94 -9.45 18.82
N ARG A 92 4.04 -8.88 18.35
CA ARG A 92 4.10 -7.55 17.74
C ARG A 92 3.99 -7.71 16.22
N VAL A 93 2.94 -7.12 15.64
CA VAL A 93 2.56 -7.39 14.25
C VAL A 93 2.27 -6.11 13.46
N VAL A 94 2.52 -6.17 12.15
CA VAL A 94 1.85 -5.35 11.15
C VAL A 94 0.74 -6.18 10.53
N ALA A 95 -0.42 -5.57 10.27
CA ALA A 95 -1.56 -6.32 9.78
C ALA A 95 -2.49 -5.46 8.92
N MET A 96 -3.23 -6.16 8.05
CA MET A 96 -4.41 -5.60 7.39
C MET A 96 -5.65 -6.03 8.17
N PRO A 97 -6.44 -5.10 8.71
CA PRO A 97 -7.69 -5.43 9.38
C PRO A 97 -8.69 -6.17 8.47
N LYS A 98 -9.63 -6.88 9.09
CA LYS A 98 -10.72 -7.60 8.41
C LYS A 98 -11.45 -6.69 7.41
N GLY A 99 -11.61 -7.14 6.18
CA GLY A 99 -12.24 -6.34 5.13
C GLY A 99 -11.42 -5.10 4.71
N ALA A 100 -10.15 -5.00 5.10
CA ALA A 100 -9.26 -3.88 4.84
C ALA A 100 -9.80 -2.52 5.34
N HIS A 101 -10.48 -2.51 6.50
CA HIS A 101 -10.94 -1.32 7.22
C HIS A 101 -11.01 -1.61 8.71
N GLY A 102 -11.18 -0.58 9.56
CA GLY A 102 -11.25 -0.75 11.02
C GLY A 102 -9.98 -0.34 11.76
N GLY A 103 -8.94 0.11 11.05
CA GLY A 103 -7.65 0.46 11.65
C GLY A 103 -7.59 1.85 12.30
N PHE A 104 -8.52 2.77 12.00
CA PHE A 104 -8.55 4.09 12.65
C PHE A 104 -9.20 4.01 14.03
N ALA A 105 -8.72 3.09 14.85
CA ALA A 105 -9.24 2.76 16.16
C ALA A 105 -8.12 2.28 17.11
N GLU A 106 -8.39 2.26 18.40
CA GLU A 106 -7.45 1.76 19.42
C GLU A 106 -7.23 0.24 19.35
N TYR A 107 -8.21 -0.49 18.80
CA TYR A 107 -8.14 -1.94 18.56
C TYR A 107 -8.69 -2.28 17.18
N ALA A 108 -8.06 -3.22 16.50
CA ALA A 108 -8.47 -3.70 15.19
C ALA A 108 -8.52 -5.23 15.15
N ILE A 109 -9.52 -5.79 14.46
CA ILE A 109 -9.59 -7.23 14.17
C ILE A 109 -8.85 -7.52 12.88
N CYS A 110 -7.91 -8.47 12.94
CA CYS A 110 -7.06 -8.82 11.82
C CYS A 110 -7.07 -10.34 11.59
N PRO A 111 -7.35 -10.81 10.36
CA PRO A 111 -7.14 -12.21 10.02
C PRO A 111 -5.65 -12.57 10.11
N THR A 112 -5.32 -13.74 10.64
CA THR A 112 -3.92 -14.18 10.79
C THR A 112 -3.19 -14.31 9.45
N VAL A 113 -3.90 -14.58 8.35
CA VAL A 113 -3.32 -14.64 7.00
C VAL A 113 -2.79 -13.30 6.49
N SER A 114 -3.18 -12.18 7.10
CA SER A 114 -2.75 -10.83 6.77
C SER A 114 -2.08 -10.11 7.94
N ALA A 115 -1.61 -10.86 8.94
CA ALA A 115 -0.86 -10.35 10.09
C ALA A 115 0.55 -10.97 10.11
N PHE A 116 1.56 -10.14 10.29
CA PHE A 116 2.96 -10.54 10.16
C PHE A 116 3.80 -9.97 11.30
N ASP A 117 4.74 -10.78 11.83
CA ASP A 117 5.62 -10.36 12.90
C ASP A 117 6.56 -9.24 12.48
N VAL A 118 6.76 -8.29 13.37
CA VAL A 118 7.79 -7.25 13.26
C VAL A 118 8.62 -7.22 14.53
N PRO A 119 9.95 -7.46 14.45
CA PRO A 119 10.84 -7.43 15.60
C PRO A 119 10.87 -6.08 16.30
N GLU A 120 11.11 -6.08 17.62
CA GLU A 120 11.27 -4.85 18.42
C GLU A 120 12.45 -4.00 17.97
N ALA A 121 13.48 -4.63 17.37
CA ALA A 121 14.63 -3.93 16.82
C ALA A 121 14.28 -2.93 15.70
N ILE A 122 13.12 -3.09 15.05
CA ILE A 122 12.58 -2.09 14.13
C ILE A 122 11.59 -1.23 14.92
N ALA A 123 12.01 -0.03 15.28
CA ALA A 123 11.21 0.88 16.08
C ALA A 123 10.05 1.51 15.29
N LEU A 124 9.04 2.04 15.98
CA LEU A 124 8.07 2.97 15.40
C LEU A 124 8.78 4.31 15.08
N PRO A 125 8.37 5.00 14.00
CA PRO A 125 7.27 4.67 13.08
C PRO A 125 7.65 3.71 11.94
N ASP A 126 8.93 3.38 11.78
CA ASP A 126 9.42 2.54 10.65
C ASP A 126 8.70 1.19 10.60
N ALA A 127 8.54 0.52 11.75
CA ALA A 127 7.83 -0.77 11.83
C ALA A 127 6.43 -0.72 11.23
N ALA A 128 5.65 0.34 11.51
CA ALA A 128 4.30 0.49 10.98
C ALA A 128 4.27 0.69 9.47
N ALA A 129 5.33 1.23 8.87
CA ALA A 129 5.36 1.61 7.46
C ALA A 129 5.98 0.55 6.53
N LEU A 130 6.35 -0.63 7.05
CA LEU A 130 6.99 -1.69 6.25
C LEU A 130 5.99 -2.50 5.43
N TYR A 131 4.79 -2.79 5.95
CA TYR A 131 3.95 -3.82 5.37
C TYR A 131 3.47 -3.48 3.95
N PHE A 132 2.48 -2.60 3.82
CA PHE A 132 1.80 -2.40 2.54
C PHE A 132 2.75 -1.98 1.40
N PRO A 133 3.63 -0.96 1.58
CA PRO A 133 4.47 -0.49 0.49
C PRO A 133 5.48 -1.52 -0.01
N PHE A 134 6.17 -2.17 0.93
CA PHE A 134 7.24 -3.10 0.56
C PHE A 134 6.70 -4.44 0.06
N HIS A 135 5.58 -4.94 0.63
CA HIS A 135 4.92 -6.14 0.10
C HIS A 135 4.38 -5.91 -1.31
N LEU A 136 3.73 -4.74 -1.56
CA LEU A 136 3.24 -4.41 -2.90
C LEU A 136 4.38 -4.28 -3.91
N ALA A 137 5.46 -3.59 -3.53
CA ALA A 137 6.63 -3.42 -4.38
C ALA A 137 7.32 -4.77 -4.67
N TRP A 138 7.46 -5.62 -3.66
CA TRP A 138 8.02 -6.96 -3.80
C TRP A 138 7.18 -7.83 -4.75
N LEU A 139 5.86 -7.89 -4.52
CA LEU A 139 4.92 -8.62 -5.39
C LEU A 139 5.01 -8.13 -6.84
N GLY A 140 4.99 -6.80 -7.04
CA GLY A 140 5.05 -6.24 -8.38
C GLY A 140 6.38 -6.57 -9.06
N LEU A 141 7.48 -6.20 -8.45
CA LEU A 141 8.80 -6.28 -9.07
C LEU A 141 9.32 -7.72 -9.19
N TYR A 142 9.19 -8.54 -8.14
CA TYR A 142 9.84 -9.84 -8.10
C TYR A 142 8.92 -10.99 -8.52
N ASP A 143 7.65 -11.00 -8.10
CA ASP A 143 6.71 -12.06 -8.46
C ASP A 143 6.07 -11.84 -9.84
N ARG A 144 5.55 -10.61 -10.08
CA ARG A 144 4.77 -10.34 -11.31
C ARG A 144 5.60 -9.92 -12.49
N ALA A 145 6.63 -9.08 -12.26
CA ALA A 145 7.54 -8.62 -13.32
C ALA A 145 8.77 -9.52 -13.49
N GLU A 146 9.12 -10.35 -12.49
CA GLU A 146 10.38 -11.12 -12.52
C GLU A 146 11.58 -10.22 -12.88
N LEU A 147 11.69 -9.07 -12.20
CA LEU A 147 12.72 -8.07 -12.46
C LEU A 147 14.12 -8.66 -12.36
N ARG A 148 14.97 -8.35 -13.32
CA ARG A 148 16.33 -8.88 -13.42
C ARG A 148 17.37 -7.78 -13.34
N ALA A 149 18.56 -8.14 -12.85
CA ALA A 149 19.68 -7.22 -12.84
C ALA A 149 20.00 -6.69 -14.24
N GLY A 150 20.26 -5.39 -14.35
CA GLY A 150 20.55 -4.69 -15.60
C GLY A 150 19.32 -4.25 -16.39
N GLU A 151 18.08 -4.64 -16.00
CA GLU A 151 16.86 -4.12 -16.60
C GLU A 151 16.59 -2.68 -16.16
N ASN A 152 15.87 -1.94 -17.00
CA ASN A 152 15.38 -0.60 -16.69
C ASN A 152 13.98 -0.70 -16.12
N VAL A 153 13.69 0.04 -15.04
CA VAL A 153 12.36 0.11 -14.44
C VAL A 153 11.91 1.57 -14.33
N LEU A 154 10.70 1.88 -14.80
CA LEU A 154 10.03 3.17 -14.63
C LEU A 154 9.05 3.07 -13.45
N ILE A 155 9.21 3.92 -12.46
CA ILE A 155 8.38 3.94 -11.24
C ILE A 155 7.61 5.26 -11.20
N HIS A 156 6.28 5.19 -11.20
CA HIS A 156 5.40 6.35 -11.03
C HIS A 156 5.04 6.57 -9.56
N ALA A 157 4.68 7.82 -9.21
CA ALA A 157 4.46 8.26 -7.83
C ALA A 157 5.62 7.88 -6.90
N ALA A 158 6.84 8.01 -7.38
CA ALA A 158 8.06 7.42 -6.83
C ALA A 158 8.43 7.93 -5.44
N ALA A 159 8.02 9.16 -5.06
CA ALA A 159 8.23 9.72 -3.72
C ALA A 159 7.13 9.35 -2.70
N GLY A 160 6.13 8.58 -3.10
CA GLY A 160 5.10 8.04 -2.20
C GLY A 160 5.54 6.76 -1.50
N GLY A 161 4.69 6.20 -0.63
CA GLY A 161 5.03 4.98 0.13
C GLY A 161 5.48 3.82 -0.75
N SER A 162 4.63 3.34 -1.66
CA SER A 162 4.95 2.19 -2.52
C SER A 162 6.02 2.50 -3.56
N GLY A 163 6.05 3.75 -4.09
CA GLY A 163 7.07 4.16 -5.06
C GLY A 163 8.47 4.20 -4.44
N SER A 164 8.62 4.75 -3.23
CA SER A 164 9.89 4.79 -2.51
C SER A 164 10.40 3.41 -2.10
N ALA A 165 9.50 2.49 -1.77
CA ALA A 165 9.83 1.08 -1.55
C ALA A 165 10.28 0.40 -2.84
N ALA A 166 9.59 0.67 -3.97
CA ALA A 166 9.93 0.11 -5.28
C ALA A 166 11.31 0.57 -5.76
N ILE A 167 11.70 1.85 -5.55
CA ILE A 167 13.05 2.32 -5.87
C ILE A 167 14.09 1.47 -5.15
N GLN A 168 13.96 1.33 -3.84
CA GLN A 168 14.92 0.61 -3.01
C GLN A 168 15.03 -0.87 -3.42
N LEU A 169 13.90 -1.56 -3.59
CA LEU A 169 13.90 -2.96 -4.01
C LEU A 169 14.45 -3.15 -5.43
N ALA A 170 14.10 -2.26 -6.37
CA ALA A 170 14.65 -2.32 -7.73
C ALA A 170 16.17 -2.10 -7.75
N LYS A 171 16.70 -1.19 -6.91
CA LYS A 171 18.15 -1.01 -6.77
C LYS A 171 18.84 -2.22 -6.16
N LEU A 172 18.24 -2.87 -5.18
CA LEU A 172 18.76 -4.14 -4.62
C LEU A 172 18.76 -5.26 -5.66
N ALA A 173 17.80 -5.29 -6.59
CA ALA A 173 17.79 -6.23 -7.71
C ALA A 173 18.83 -5.90 -8.81
N GLY A 174 19.57 -4.80 -8.69
CA GLY A 174 20.54 -4.36 -9.68
C GLY A 174 19.92 -3.71 -10.93
N ALA A 175 18.71 -3.20 -10.86
CA ALA A 175 18.05 -2.51 -11.96
C ALA A 175 18.50 -1.04 -12.07
N ARG A 176 18.36 -0.48 -13.27
CA ARG A 176 18.44 0.96 -13.53
C ARG A 176 17.05 1.58 -13.35
N VAL A 177 16.93 2.55 -12.44
CA VAL A 177 15.65 3.10 -12.00
C VAL A 177 15.38 4.49 -12.59
N PHE A 178 14.28 4.61 -13.30
CA PHE A 178 13.65 5.86 -13.70
C PHE A 178 12.49 6.14 -12.73
N ALA A 179 12.49 7.32 -12.10
CA ALA A 179 11.50 7.68 -11.11
C ALA A 179 10.75 8.95 -11.51
N THR A 180 9.42 8.98 -11.40
CA THR A 180 8.65 10.20 -11.67
C THR A 180 8.01 10.77 -10.40
N ALA A 181 8.12 12.08 -10.23
CA ALA A 181 7.54 12.81 -9.11
C ALA A 181 7.04 14.19 -9.56
N GLY A 182 6.22 14.86 -8.75
CA GLY A 182 5.53 16.09 -9.16
C GLY A 182 6.17 17.38 -8.67
N THR A 183 7.29 17.34 -7.93
CA THR A 183 8.02 18.54 -7.46
C THR A 183 9.51 18.23 -7.39
N ASP A 184 10.35 19.28 -7.48
CA ASP A 184 11.80 19.12 -7.42
C ASP A 184 12.28 18.52 -6.09
N ALA A 185 11.63 18.87 -4.97
CA ALA A 185 11.92 18.25 -3.68
C ALA A 185 11.64 16.74 -3.67
N LYS A 186 10.55 16.29 -4.33
CA LYS A 186 10.22 14.87 -4.48
C LYS A 186 11.17 14.16 -5.45
N VAL A 187 11.63 14.86 -6.48
CA VAL A 187 12.66 14.37 -7.41
C VAL A 187 13.98 14.15 -6.68
N ALA A 188 14.41 15.13 -5.86
CA ALA A 188 15.62 14.99 -5.05
C ALA A 188 15.55 13.76 -4.12
N LEU A 189 14.42 13.55 -3.42
CA LEU A 189 14.21 12.36 -2.61
C LEU A 189 14.34 11.07 -3.44
N CYS A 190 13.77 11.00 -4.65
CA CYS A 190 13.92 9.82 -5.50
C CYS A 190 15.39 9.53 -5.84
N THR A 191 16.19 10.58 -6.08
CA THR A 191 17.64 10.46 -6.31
C THR A 191 18.37 9.97 -5.05
N GLU A 192 18.04 10.49 -3.88
CA GLU A 192 18.60 10.04 -2.59
C GLU A 192 18.30 8.56 -2.31
N LEU A 193 17.12 8.07 -2.73
CA LEU A 193 16.71 6.67 -2.62
C LEU A 193 17.40 5.75 -3.64
N GLY A 194 18.16 6.32 -4.58
CA GLY A 194 18.95 5.59 -5.55
C GLY A 194 18.39 5.55 -6.97
N ALA A 195 17.38 6.38 -7.31
CA ALA A 195 16.94 6.49 -8.70
C ALA A 195 18.07 7.03 -9.59
N ASP A 196 18.34 6.35 -10.71
CA ASP A 196 19.39 6.75 -11.66
C ASP A 196 18.96 7.94 -12.51
N VAL A 197 17.65 8.06 -12.79
CA VAL A 197 17.04 9.18 -13.51
C VAL A 197 15.75 9.56 -12.80
N ALA A 198 15.71 10.73 -12.15
CA ALA A 198 14.52 11.24 -11.48
C ALA A 198 13.94 12.42 -12.28
N ILE A 199 12.63 12.37 -12.54
CA ILE A 199 11.95 13.23 -13.53
C ILE A 199 10.79 13.97 -12.85
N ASN A 200 10.73 15.29 -13.03
CA ASN A 200 9.59 16.09 -12.64
C ASN A 200 8.56 16.09 -13.79
N TYR A 201 7.51 15.28 -13.67
CA TYR A 201 6.49 15.13 -14.73
C TYR A 201 5.64 16.40 -14.98
N ASN A 202 5.72 17.42 -14.11
CA ASN A 202 5.03 18.69 -14.32
C ASN A 202 5.80 19.63 -15.27
N THR A 203 7.13 19.43 -15.41
CA THR A 203 7.99 20.24 -16.26
C THR A 203 8.51 19.47 -17.47
N ASP A 204 8.60 18.13 -17.36
CA ASP A 204 9.28 17.29 -18.33
C ASP A 204 8.37 16.18 -18.88
N ASP A 205 8.60 15.80 -20.12
CA ASP A 205 8.00 14.62 -20.71
C ASP A 205 8.81 13.37 -20.37
N PHE A 206 8.36 12.65 -19.38
CA PHE A 206 9.07 11.46 -18.89
C PHE A 206 9.26 10.38 -19.97
N ALA A 207 8.30 10.21 -20.90
CA ALA A 207 8.41 9.20 -21.93
C ALA A 207 9.53 9.52 -22.94
N GLN A 208 9.70 10.79 -23.30
CA GLN A 208 10.80 11.24 -24.16
C GLN A 208 12.16 11.06 -23.48
N ILE A 209 12.25 11.39 -22.19
CA ILE A 209 13.49 11.19 -21.41
C ILE A 209 13.83 9.71 -21.32
N VAL A 210 12.86 8.85 -20.96
CA VAL A 210 13.05 7.40 -20.91
C VAL A 210 13.54 6.85 -22.25
N LEU A 211 12.91 7.25 -23.36
CA LEU A 211 13.30 6.80 -24.70
C LEU A 211 14.72 7.28 -25.05
N ALA A 212 15.06 8.54 -24.80
CA ALA A 212 16.39 9.06 -25.04
C ALA A 212 17.46 8.30 -24.25
N GLU A 213 17.23 8.10 -22.94
CA GLU A 213 18.15 7.46 -22.01
C GLU A 213 18.31 5.93 -22.25
N THR A 214 17.35 5.30 -22.92
CA THR A 214 17.38 3.88 -23.26
C THR A 214 17.71 3.62 -24.76
N GLY A 215 18.14 4.63 -25.50
CA GLY A 215 18.42 4.52 -26.93
C GLY A 215 17.20 4.08 -27.74
N ASN A 216 16.03 4.61 -27.41
CA ASN A 216 14.71 4.31 -27.98
C ASN A 216 14.21 2.88 -27.75
N LYS A 217 14.79 2.13 -26.83
CA LYS A 217 14.33 0.77 -26.49
C LYS A 217 13.18 0.76 -25.49
N GLY A 218 13.11 1.76 -24.62
CA GLY A 218 12.17 1.82 -23.51
C GLY A 218 12.63 1.03 -22.30
N VAL A 219 11.75 0.92 -21.28
CA VAL A 219 12.02 0.21 -20.03
C VAL A 219 11.40 -1.19 -20.03
N GLU A 220 12.11 -2.14 -19.42
CA GLU A 220 11.64 -3.52 -19.30
C GLU A 220 10.49 -3.67 -18.30
N VAL A 221 10.41 -2.80 -17.29
CA VAL A 221 9.34 -2.82 -16.29
C VAL A 221 8.75 -1.43 -16.09
N VAL A 222 7.43 -1.32 -16.05
CA VAL A 222 6.71 -0.14 -15.57
C VAL A 222 6.00 -0.49 -14.27
N PHE A 223 6.29 0.24 -13.21
CA PHE A 223 5.62 0.14 -11.90
C PHE A 223 4.64 1.31 -11.77
N ASP A 224 3.36 1.05 -12.04
CA ASP A 224 2.34 2.09 -12.14
C ASP A 224 1.40 2.11 -10.93
N ASN A 225 1.60 3.11 -10.06
CA ASN A 225 0.72 3.44 -8.93
C ASN A 225 -0.29 4.56 -9.25
N VAL A 226 -0.30 5.07 -10.49
CA VAL A 226 -1.06 6.27 -10.85
C VAL A 226 -2.25 5.93 -11.74
N GLY A 227 -2.04 5.13 -12.78
CA GLY A 227 -3.07 4.70 -13.71
C GLY A 227 -3.29 5.67 -14.87
N GLU A 228 -4.54 6.07 -15.12
CA GLU A 228 -5.00 6.77 -16.31
C GLU A 228 -4.09 7.90 -16.81
N ALA A 229 -3.65 8.78 -15.92
CA ALA A 229 -2.91 9.98 -16.32
C ALA A 229 -1.53 9.69 -16.93
N VAL A 230 -0.94 8.52 -16.65
CA VAL A 230 0.40 8.15 -17.14
C VAL A 230 0.38 6.99 -18.12
N LEU A 231 -0.76 6.29 -18.26
CA LEU A 231 -0.90 5.01 -18.96
C LEU A 231 -0.36 5.05 -20.39
N GLU A 232 -0.87 5.97 -21.23
CA GLU A 232 -0.49 6.05 -22.65
C GLU A 232 1.00 6.34 -22.86
N LYS A 233 1.53 7.33 -22.14
CA LYS A 233 2.95 7.68 -22.23
C LYS A 233 3.85 6.55 -21.70
N SER A 234 3.42 5.87 -20.66
CA SER A 234 4.15 4.73 -20.11
C SER A 234 4.16 3.54 -21.07
N MET A 235 3.04 3.25 -21.74
CA MET A 235 3.00 2.24 -22.81
C MET A 235 3.89 2.61 -23.99
N GLN A 236 4.03 3.90 -24.31
CA GLN A 236 4.91 4.38 -25.40
C GLN A 236 6.39 4.08 -25.12
N CYS A 237 6.80 4.17 -23.86
CA CYS A 237 8.19 3.93 -23.45
C CYS A 237 8.41 2.56 -22.77
N THR A 238 7.46 1.63 -22.92
CA THR A 238 7.64 0.23 -22.50
C THR A 238 8.36 -0.55 -23.62
N ALA A 239 9.40 -1.28 -23.25
CA ALA A 239 10.23 -2.04 -24.18
C ALA A 239 9.50 -3.26 -24.76
N TYR A 240 10.04 -3.81 -25.87
CA TYR A 240 9.64 -5.12 -26.38
C TYR A 240 9.78 -6.20 -25.28
N ASN A 241 8.76 -7.04 -25.10
CA ASN A 241 8.65 -7.99 -23.98
C ASN A 241 8.58 -7.35 -22.60
N GLY A 242 8.41 -6.03 -22.49
CA GLY A 242 8.26 -5.33 -21.22
C GLY A 242 7.07 -5.82 -20.41
N ARG A 243 7.06 -5.53 -19.12
CA ARG A 243 6.00 -5.87 -18.15
C ARG A 243 5.47 -4.59 -17.56
N TYR A 244 4.21 -4.32 -17.83
CA TYR A 244 3.50 -3.18 -17.29
C TYR A 244 2.70 -3.64 -16.05
N LEU A 245 3.12 -3.22 -14.86
CA LEU A 245 2.47 -3.57 -13.60
C LEU A 245 1.33 -2.58 -13.32
N MET A 246 0.11 -3.07 -13.36
CA MET A 246 -1.10 -2.30 -13.08
C MET A 246 -1.51 -2.55 -11.62
N MET A 247 -1.38 -1.54 -10.75
CA MET A 247 -1.67 -1.69 -9.33
C MET A 247 -2.27 -0.46 -8.69
N GLY A 248 -2.22 0.72 -9.34
CA GLY A 248 -2.70 1.97 -8.80
C GLY A 248 -3.69 2.66 -9.74
N PHE A 249 -4.64 3.35 -9.13
CA PHE A 249 -5.72 4.07 -9.79
C PHE A 249 -5.87 5.46 -9.16
N ALA A 250 -4.73 6.07 -8.84
CA ALA A 250 -4.65 7.30 -8.05
C ALA A 250 -4.87 8.58 -8.86
N SER A 251 -4.91 8.51 -10.18
CA SER A 251 -5.04 9.70 -11.05
C SER A 251 -6.44 10.28 -11.03
N ASN A 252 -7.46 9.43 -10.96
CA ASN A 252 -8.86 9.84 -10.93
C ASN A 252 -9.55 9.30 -9.67
N LYS A 253 -9.82 10.18 -8.72
CA LYS A 253 -10.45 9.84 -7.44
C LYS A 253 -11.99 9.98 -7.45
N VAL A 254 -12.54 10.49 -8.54
CA VAL A 254 -13.95 10.86 -8.65
C VAL A 254 -14.71 9.96 -9.62
N ALA A 255 -14.06 9.44 -10.65
CA ALA A 255 -14.67 8.55 -11.62
C ALA A 255 -14.62 7.10 -11.14
N ALA A 256 -15.78 6.46 -11.18
CA ALA A 256 -15.93 5.05 -10.84
C ALA A 256 -15.40 4.13 -11.95
N ASP A 257 -15.34 4.62 -13.16
CA ASP A 257 -14.93 3.88 -14.35
C ASP A 257 -13.55 4.34 -14.81
N GLU A 258 -12.67 3.39 -14.97
CA GLU A 258 -11.35 3.61 -15.52
C GLU A 258 -11.38 3.46 -17.04
N PRO A 259 -10.54 4.20 -17.77
CA PRO A 259 -10.52 4.12 -19.21
C PRO A 259 -10.13 2.72 -19.69
N PHE A 260 -10.77 2.25 -20.73
CA PHE A 260 -10.45 0.98 -21.37
C PHE A 260 -9.05 1.01 -21.99
N ILE A 261 -8.28 -0.03 -21.70
CA ILE A 261 -7.07 -0.31 -22.45
C ILE A 261 -7.48 -0.85 -23.82
N VAL A 262 -7.08 -0.16 -24.88
CA VAL A 262 -7.31 -0.63 -26.25
C VAL A 262 -6.44 -1.87 -26.51
N PRO A 263 -7.00 -3.07 -26.72
CA PRO A 263 -6.21 -4.30 -26.85
C PRO A 263 -5.14 -4.23 -27.95
N ARG A 264 -5.43 -3.51 -29.05
CA ARG A 264 -4.48 -3.31 -30.13
C ARG A 264 -3.22 -2.56 -29.70
N ARG A 265 -3.32 -1.68 -28.70
CA ARG A 265 -2.16 -0.94 -28.15
C ARG A 265 -1.15 -1.90 -27.50
N VAL A 266 -1.64 -2.88 -26.76
CA VAL A 266 -0.82 -3.93 -26.16
C VAL A 266 -0.19 -4.84 -27.21
N ALA A 267 -0.98 -5.23 -28.22
CA ALA A 267 -0.50 -6.08 -29.32
C ALA A 267 0.59 -5.40 -30.14
N LEU A 268 0.42 -4.12 -30.51
CA LEU A 268 1.41 -3.38 -31.28
C LEU A 268 2.67 -3.05 -30.47
N GLY A 269 2.54 -2.89 -29.15
CA GLY A 269 3.66 -2.66 -28.24
C GLY A 269 4.46 -3.92 -27.92
N ASN A 270 3.92 -5.12 -28.18
CA ASN A 270 4.54 -6.41 -27.82
C ASN A 270 5.02 -6.46 -26.38
N PHE A 271 4.24 -5.93 -25.43
CA PHE A 271 4.51 -6.00 -24.00
C PHE A 271 3.38 -6.74 -23.26
N LYS A 272 3.58 -7.02 -21.98
CA LYS A 272 2.66 -7.75 -21.10
C LYS A 272 1.99 -6.79 -20.13
N LEU A 273 0.68 -6.96 -19.90
CA LEU A 273 -0.01 -6.33 -18.78
C LEU A 273 -0.05 -7.30 -17.60
N CYS A 274 0.44 -6.87 -16.45
CA CYS A 274 0.53 -7.66 -15.24
C CYS A 274 -0.28 -6.99 -14.14
N GLY A 275 -1.41 -7.59 -13.73
CA GLY A 275 -2.16 -7.13 -12.57
C GLY A 275 -1.40 -7.41 -11.27
N VAL A 276 -1.44 -6.48 -10.32
CA VAL A 276 -0.85 -6.64 -8.99
C VAL A 276 -1.88 -6.27 -7.94
N LEU A 277 -2.26 -7.24 -7.11
CA LEU A 277 -3.15 -7.05 -5.97
C LEU A 277 -2.47 -7.54 -4.70
N LEU A 278 -2.26 -6.65 -3.73
CA LEU A 278 -1.79 -7.05 -2.41
C LEU A 278 -2.97 -7.52 -1.57
N ALA A 279 -3.21 -8.82 -1.58
CA ALA A 279 -4.15 -9.48 -0.71
C ALA A 279 -3.73 -10.95 -0.55
N TYR A 280 -3.61 -11.39 0.70
CA TYR A 280 -3.30 -12.78 1.03
C TYR A 280 -4.53 -13.45 1.61
N GLN A 281 -4.82 -14.67 1.14
CA GLN A 281 -6.00 -15.41 1.59
C GLN A 281 -5.72 -16.90 1.76
N SER A 282 -6.58 -17.57 2.53
CA SER A 282 -6.59 -19.02 2.59
C SER A 282 -6.97 -19.62 1.22
N THR A 283 -6.62 -20.88 1.00
CA THR A 283 -6.98 -21.60 -0.23
C THR A 283 -8.49 -21.64 -0.45
N GLU A 284 -9.26 -21.85 0.62
CA GLU A 284 -10.73 -21.92 0.56
C GLU A 284 -11.34 -20.58 0.15
N MET A 285 -10.91 -19.48 0.80
CA MET A 285 -11.37 -18.14 0.45
C MET A 285 -10.99 -17.77 -0.98
N THR A 286 -9.76 -18.11 -1.42
CA THR A 286 -9.30 -17.87 -2.79
C THR A 286 -10.18 -18.61 -3.81
N GLN A 287 -10.54 -19.87 -3.56
CA GLN A 287 -11.42 -20.64 -4.45
C GLN A 287 -12.83 -20.06 -4.50
N MET A 288 -13.39 -19.67 -3.35
CA MET A 288 -14.71 -19.05 -3.27
C MET A 288 -14.77 -17.75 -4.08
N VAL A 289 -13.83 -16.85 -3.87
CA VAL A 289 -13.78 -15.56 -4.57
C VAL A 289 -13.47 -15.74 -6.06
N LYS A 290 -12.61 -16.71 -6.41
CA LYS A 290 -12.36 -17.07 -7.81
C LYS A 290 -13.64 -17.50 -8.52
N THR A 291 -14.47 -18.31 -7.88
CA THR A 291 -15.73 -18.78 -8.46
C THR A 291 -16.75 -17.64 -8.57
N ALA A 292 -16.86 -16.80 -7.55
CA ALA A 292 -17.87 -15.74 -7.50
C ALA A 292 -17.52 -14.52 -8.36
N MET A 293 -16.25 -14.12 -8.42
CA MET A 293 -15.81 -12.83 -8.96
C MET A 293 -14.69 -12.95 -10.01
N GLY A 294 -14.13 -14.12 -10.20
CA GLY A 294 -12.98 -14.32 -11.10
C GLY A 294 -11.64 -13.81 -10.55
N TRP A 295 -11.58 -13.35 -9.29
CA TRP A 295 -10.37 -12.80 -8.72
C TRP A 295 -9.43 -13.88 -8.20
N ASN A 296 -8.13 -13.55 -8.16
CA ASN A 296 -7.10 -14.42 -7.60
C ASN A 296 -6.38 -13.66 -6.50
N PHE A 297 -6.21 -14.31 -5.36
CA PHE A 297 -5.40 -13.78 -4.26
C PHE A 297 -4.06 -14.52 -4.17
N ALA A 298 -3.06 -13.81 -3.66
CA ALA A 298 -1.79 -14.44 -3.35
C ALA A 298 -1.95 -15.41 -2.15
N PRO A 299 -1.27 -16.56 -2.16
CA PRO A 299 -1.34 -17.51 -1.05
C PRO A 299 -0.72 -16.92 0.23
N ALA A 300 -1.25 -17.33 1.39
CA ALA A 300 -0.85 -16.79 2.69
C ALA A 300 0.64 -17.03 3.02
N ASP A 301 1.20 -18.18 2.62
CA ASP A 301 2.61 -18.52 2.81
C ASP A 301 3.56 -17.61 2.01
N LEU A 302 3.13 -17.12 0.86
CA LEU A 302 3.85 -16.10 0.11
C LEU A 302 3.97 -14.80 0.93
N GLY A 303 2.88 -14.35 1.56
CA GLY A 303 2.90 -13.17 2.42
C GLY A 303 3.87 -13.30 3.58
N ALA A 304 3.87 -14.45 4.25
CA ALA A 304 4.81 -14.72 5.34
C ALA A 304 6.28 -14.77 4.87
N ARG A 305 6.55 -15.29 3.66
CA ARG A 305 7.89 -15.28 3.07
C ARG A 305 8.34 -13.85 2.75
N ILE A 306 7.49 -13.08 2.09
CA ILE A 306 7.79 -11.68 1.75
C ILE A 306 8.09 -10.88 3.01
N ASN A 307 7.26 -11.03 4.05
CA ASN A 307 7.49 -10.30 5.30
C ASN A 307 8.85 -10.61 5.91
N ARG A 308 9.26 -11.89 5.95
CA ARG A 308 10.60 -12.25 6.47
C ARG A 308 11.72 -11.58 5.67
N GLU A 309 11.66 -11.63 4.34
CA GLU A 309 12.65 -10.98 3.48
C GLU A 309 12.71 -9.46 3.71
N ILE A 310 11.55 -8.79 3.80
CA ILE A 310 11.48 -7.34 4.07
C ILE A 310 12.02 -6.99 5.46
N VAL A 311 11.68 -7.77 6.47
CA VAL A 311 12.20 -7.58 7.84
C VAL A 311 13.72 -7.77 7.86
N ASP A 312 14.25 -8.81 7.23
CA ASP A 312 15.69 -9.07 7.15
C ASP A 312 16.44 -7.93 6.45
N LEU A 313 15.91 -7.43 5.33
CA LEU A 313 16.46 -6.27 4.61
C LEU A 313 16.45 -5.00 5.47
N ALA A 314 15.36 -4.77 6.21
CA ALA A 314 15.24 -3.62 7.10
C ALA A 314 16.22 -3.70 8.29
N LEU A 315 16.35 -4.87 8.91
CA LEU A 315 17.31 -5.10 9.99
C LEU A 315 18.77 -4.96 9.52
N ALA A 316 19.05 -5.35 8.26
CA ALA A 316 20.35 -5.15 7.64
C ALA A 316 20.60 -3.69 7.19
N GLY A 317 19.64 -2.79 7.35
CA GLY A 317 19.72 -1.39 6.92
C GLY A 317 19.75 -1.22 5.38
N GLN A 318 19.37 -2.23 4.62
CA GLN A 318 19.35 -2.18 3.16
C GLN A 318 18.12 -1.51 2.59
N ILE A 319 17.03 -1.48 3.37
CA ILE A 319 15.82 -0.73 3.07
C ILE A 319 15.37 0.06 4.29
N LYS A 320 14.69 1.18 4.05
CA LYS A 320 14.06 1.98 5.09
C LYS A 320 12.80 2.63 4.58
N PRO A 321 11.67 2.56 5.31
CA PRO A 321 10.48 3.32 4.95
C PRO A 321 10.74 4.82 4.95
N VAL A 322 10.17 5.52 3.98
CA VAL A 322 10.20 6.97 3.95
C VAL A 322 9.03 7.51 4.77
N ILE A 323 9.33 8.01 5.96
CA ILE A 323 8.35 8.64 6.85
C ILE A 323 8.42 10.15 6.63
N GLY A 324 7.36 10.70 6.08
CA GLY A 324 7.24 12.14 5.88
C GLY A 324 6.71 12.87 7.11
N ARG A 325 5.83 12.21 7.88
CA ARG A 325 5.21 12.80 9.07
C ARG A 325 4.76 11.75 10.06
N THR A 326 4.92 12.04 11.35
CA THR A 326 4.24 11.34 12.45
C THR A 326 3.24 12.29 13.10
N ILE A 327 2.08 11.75 13.50
CA ILE A 327 0.97 12.52 14.07
C ILE A 327 0.31 11.76 15.22
N GLY A 328 -0.44 12.47 16.04
CA GLY A 328 -1.32 11.88 17.06
C GLY A 328 -2.66 11.41 16.49
N PHE A 329 -3.38 10.60 17.30
CA PHE A 329 -4.66 10.00 16.89
C PHE A 329 -5.73 11.04 16.52
N ASP A 330 -5.76 12.18 17.22
CA ASP A 330 -6.77 13.22 17.01
C ASP A 330 -6.54 14.04 15.72
N GLU A 331 -5.35 13.95 15.12
CA GLU A 331 -5.01 14.67 13.88
C GLU A 331 -5.44 13.92 12.60
N ILE A 332 -5.96 12.68 12.70
CA ILE A 332 -6.30 11.81 11.55
C ILE A 332 -7.13 12.54 10.47
N PRO A 333 -8.25 13.23 10.77
CA PRO A 333 -9.09 13.82 9.72
C PRO A 333 -8.35 14.85 8.87
N ALA A 334 -7.61 15.77 9.50
CA ALA A 334 -6.87 16.81 8.79
C ALA A 334 -5.68 16.24 8.00
N ALA A 335 -4.99 15.26 8.57
CA ALA A 335 -3.81 14.70 7.95
C ALA A 335 -4.14 13.81 6.73
N ILE A 336 -5.25 13.06 6.76
CA ILE A 336 -5.66 12.25 5.61
C ILE A 336 -6.22 13.12 4.47
N GLU A 337 -6.83 14.26 4.80
CA GLU A 337 -7.24 15.25 3.80
C GLU A 337 -6.01 15.89 3.12
N ALA A 338 -4.98 16.27 3.86
CA ALA A 338 -3.71 16.78 3.31
C ALA A 338 -3.01 15.77 2.38
N MET A 339 -3.08 14.48 2.68
CA MET A 339 -2.59 13.43 1.77
C MET A 339 -3.39 13.44 0.45
N GLY A 340 -4.68 13.65 0.49
CA GLY A 340 -5.53 13.80 -0.69
C GLY A 340 -5.14 14.95 -1.60
N ASN A 341 -4.67 16.03 -1.03
CA ASN A 341 -4.20 17.23 -1.72
C ASN A 341 -2.77 17.08 -2.30
N ARG A 342 -2.13 15.91 -2.17
CA ARG A 342 -0.74 15.63 -2.60
C ARG A 342 0.32 16.48 -1.89
N GLU A 343 0.01 16.97 -0.68
CA GLU A 343 0.90 17.80 0.14
C GLU A 343 1.94 16.97 0.91
N THR A 344 1.81 15.64 0.88
CA THR A 344 2.67 14.72 1.63
C THR A 344 3.84 14.18 0.80
N VAL A 345 4.91 13.79 1.50
CA VAL A 345 6.05 13.05 1.00
C VAL A 345 6.18 11.77 1.83
N GLY A 346 6.48 10.64 1.22
CA GLY A 346 6.55 9.38 1.96
C GLY A 346 5.23 9.02 2.64
N ARG A 347 5.31 8.39 3.80
CA ARG A 347 4.13 7.97 4.58
C ARG A 347 3.85 8.90 5.76
N THR A 348 2.59 9.10 6.05
CA THR A 348 2.12 9.62 7.34
C THR A 348 1.79 8.44 8.24
N VAL A 349 2.31 8.45 9.46
CA VAL A 349 2.07 7.41 10.47
C VAL A 349 1.47 8.06 11.71
N VAL A 350 0.30 7.57 12.11
CA VAL A 350 -0.30 7.92 13.41
C VAL A 350 0.36 7.09 14.48
N LEU A 351 0.73 7.70 15.60
CA LEU A 351 1.21 6.99 16.79
C LEU A 351 0.14 7.07 17.88
N LEU A 352 -0.15 5.94 18.49
CA LEU A 352 -1.08 5.82 19.61
C LEU A 352 -0.30 5.47 20.86
N ASP A 353 -0.43 6.32 21.89
CA ASP A 353 -0.04 6.01 23.25
C ASP A 353 -1.24 5.38 23.97
N HIS A 354 -1.03 4.23 24.59
CA HIS A 354 -1.99 3.60 25.46
C HIS A 354 -1.50 3.83 26.89
N ASP A 355 -2.14 4.76 27.59
CA ASP A 355 -1.96 4.99 29.02
C ASP A 355 -2.40 3.78 29.86
#